data_827de7012add401b72b8a680dd08a7a6
#
_entry.id   827de7012add401b72b8a680dd08a7a6
#
_cell.length_a   1.000
_cell.length_b   1.000
_cell.length_c   1.000
_cell.angle_alpha   90.00
_cell.angle_beta   90.00
_cell.angle_gamma   90.00
#
_symmetry.space_group_name_H-M   'P 1'
#
loop_
_entity.id
_entity.type
_entity.pdbx_description
1 polymer ?
#
loop_
_entity_poly.entity_id
_entity_poly.type
_entity_poly.pdbx_seq_one_letter_code
_entity_poly.pdbx_strand_id
1 'polypeptide(L)' 'MDSRTYENWKKVKEALESAGKTDCMFYKRAVMILAGKPDPLN' A
#
# COMPACT_ATOMS: atom_id res chain seq x y z
N MET A 1 1.93 -13.56 -3.01
CA MET A 1 0.93 -12.73 -2.27
C MET A 1 -0.45 -13.16 -2.70
N ASP A 2 -1.36 -13.40 -1.76
CA ASP A 2 -2.72 -13.79 -2.14
C ASP A 2 -3.57 -12.55 -2.43
N SER A 3 -4.73 -12.76 -3.05
CA SER A 3 -5.59 -11.66 -3.47
C SER A 3 -6.15 -10.88 -2.27
N ARG A 4 -6.30 -11.53 -1.13
CA ARG A 4 -6.79 -10.88 0.07
C ARG A 4 -5.80 -9.85 0.59
N THR A 5 -4.52 -10.20 0.62
CA THR A 5 -3.46 -9.26 1.02
C THR A 5 -3.40 -8.08 0.05
N TYR A 6 -3.51 -8.35 -1.24
CA TYR A 6 -3.53 -7.31 -2.26
C TYR A 6 -4.69 -6.34 -2.03
N GLU A 7 -5.88 -6.87 -1.80
CA GLU A 7 -7.05 -6.04 -1.57
C GLU A 7 -6.93 -5.20 -0.31
N ASN A 8 -6.34 -5.75 0.75
CA ASN A 8 -6.11 -5.02 1.98
C ASN A 8 -5.20 -3.81 1.73
N TRP A 9 -4.10 -4.02 1.01
CA TRP A 9 -3.18 -2.93 0.69
C TRP A 9 -3.80 -1.88 -0.22
N LYS A 10 -4.68 -2.31 -1.12
CA LYS A 10 -5.42 -1.39 -1.97
C LYS A 10 -6.31 -0.47 -1.12
N LYS A 11 -6.99 -1.03 -0.14
CA LYS A 11 -7.83 -0.24 0.77
C LYS A 11 -7.00 0.73 1.61
N VAL A 12 -5.86 0.28 2.10
CA VAL A 12 -4.96 1.13 2.86
C VAL A 12 -4.49 2.32 2.00
N LYS A 13 -4.08 2.04 0.78
CA LYS A 13 -3.64 3.08 -0.15
C LYS A 13 -4.75 4.11 -0.38
N GLU A 14 -5.95 3.65 -0.68
CA GLU A 14 -7.08 4.54 -0.94
C GLU A 14 -7.43 5.37 0.29
N ALA A 15 -7.41 4.76 1.47
CA ALA A 15 -7.70 5.48 2.71
C ALA A 15 -6.68 6.58 2.98
N LEU A 16 -5.41 6.29 2.73
CA LEU A 16 -4.35 7.27 2.93
C LEU A 16 -4.43 8.42 1.93
N GLU A 17 -4.78 8.10 0.69
CA GLU A 17 -4.99 9.14 -0.33
C GLU A 17 -6.15 10.05 0.04
N SER A 18 -7.23 9.46 0.52
CA SER A 18 -8.40 10.22 0.96
C SER A 18 -8.09 11.12 2.16
N ALA A 19 -7.19 10.67 3.03
CA ALA A 19 -6.76 11.43 4.20
C ALA A 19 -5.64 12.42 3.89
N GLY A 20 -5.13 12.43 2.66
CA GLY A 20 -4.04 13.30 2.26
C GLY A 20 -2.68 12.87 2.79
N LYS A 21 -2.54 11.61 3.20
CA LYS A 21 -1.31 11.09 3.79
C LYS A 21 -0.52 10.28 2.78
N THR A 22 -0.19 10.89 1.66
CA THR A 22 0.49 10.19 0.56
C THR A 22 2.00 10.15 0.70
N ASP A 23 2.55 10.76 1.74
CA ASP A 23 3.99 10.75 2.00
C ASP A 23 4.39 9.89 3.20
N CYS A 24 3.45 9.17 3.82
CA CYS A 24 3.77 8.31 4.94
C CYS A 24 4.34 6.96 4.45
N MET A 25 5.05 6.28 5.35
CA MET A 25 5.68 5.00 5.03
C MET A 25 4.65 3.95 4.59
N PHE A 26 3.51 3.92 5.23
CA PHE A 26 2.47 2.94 4.88
C PHE A 26 1.96 3.16 3.45
N TYR A 27 1.84 4.40 3.03
CA TYR A 27 1.43 4.70 1.66
C TYR A 27 2.47 4.18 0.67
N LYS A 28 3.74 4.49 0.91
CA LYS A 28 4.82 4.03 0.04
C LYS A 28 4.88 2.51 -0.01
N ARG A 29 4.71 1.87 1.13
CA ARG A 29 4.67 0.42 1.22
C ARG A 29 3.52 -0.16 0.40
N ALA A 30 2.33 0.42 0.52
CA ALA A 30 1.16 -0.02 -0.22
C ALA A 30 1.39 0.12 -1.73
N VAL A 31 1.93 1.25 -2.17
CA VAL A 31 2.22 1.48 -3.59
C VAL A 31 3.19 0.43 -4.13
N MET A 32 4.25 0.14 -3.39
CA MET A 32 5.23 -0.86 -3.81
C MET A 32 4.60 -2.25 -3.92
N ILE A 33 3.83 -2.64 -2.93
CA ILE A 33 3.19 -3.95 -2.90
C ILE A 33 2.19 -4.08 -4.06
N LEU A 34 1.39 -3.05 -4.30
CA LEU A 34 0.41 -3.06 -5.38
C LEU A 34 1.05 -3.04 -6.76
N ALA A 35 2.25 -2.52 -6.85
CA ALA A 35 3.01 -2.52 -8.12
C ALA A 35 3.75 -3.84 -8.35
N GLY A 36 3.64 -4.80 -7.43
CA GLY A 36 4.33 -6.07 -7.55
C GLY A 36 5.80 -6.02 -7.17
N LYS A 37 6.23 -4.96 -6.50
CA LYS A 37 7.61 -4.80 -6.07
C LYS A 37 7.79 -5.31 -4.64
N PRO A 38 9.02 -5.63 -4.22
CA PRO A 38 9.27 -6.07 -2.84
C PRO A 38 8.85 -5.00 -1.84
N ASP A 39 8.36 -5.47 -0.69
CA ASP A 39 8.02 -4.59 0.42
C ASP A 39 9.30 -3.87 0.90
N PRO A 40 9.31 -2.54 0.97
CA PRO A 40 10.52 -1.81 1.38
C PRO A 40 10.93 -2.07 2.83
N LEU A 41 10.03 -2.64 3.63
CA LEU A 41 10.33 -2.98 5.03
C LEU A 41 10.80 -4.42 5.20
N ASN A 42 10.87 -5.15 4.13
CA ASN A 42 11.38 -6.52 4.15
C ASN A 42 12.82 -6.51 3.67
#